data_3174b23845604ad3d3217ba68c255947
#
_entry.id   3174b23845604ad3d3217ba68c255947
#
_cell.length_a   1.000
_cell.length_b   1.000
_cell.length_c   1.000
_cell.angle_alpha   90.00
_cell.angle_beta   90.00
_cell.angle_gamma   90.00
#
_symmetry.space_group_name_H-M   'P 1'
#
loop_
_entity.id
_entity.type
_entity.pdbx_description
1 polymer ?
#
loop_
_entity_poly.entity_id
_entity_poly.type
_entity_poly.pdbx_seq_one_letter_code
_entity_poly.pdbx_strand_id
1 'polypeptide(L)'
;MSATKIRIKLKGFDYRVIDQSAGDIVETAKRTGARVAGPVPLPTGIERWTVNRSPHVDKKSMDQFEQRTHKRLIDIIGPTAQTVDELKKLNLPAGVDISINV
;
A
#
# COMPACT_ATOMS: atom_id res chain seq x y z
N MET A 1 -12.18 18.26 -22.33
CA MET A 1 -12.45 17.11 -21.54
C MET A 1 -11.21 16.65 -20.81
N SER A 2 -11.32 16.50 -19.55
CA SER A 2 -10.17 16.11 -18.76
C SER A 2 -10.02 14.60 -18.74
N ALA A 3 -8.79 14.15 -18.80
CA ALA A 3 -8.51 12.76 -18.57
C ALA A 3 -8.77 12.43 -17.11
N THR A 4 -9.59 11.42 -16.89
CA THR A 4 -9.84 10.96 -15.54
C THR A 4 -8.66 10.11 -15.09
N LYS A 5 -8.26 10.29 -13.87
CA LYS A 5 -7.13 9.57 -13.30
C LYS A 5 -7.48 9.16 -11.90
N ILE A 6 -7.20 7.90 -11.59
CA ILE A 6 -7.38 7.39 -10.25
C ILE A 6 -6.00 7.14 -9.66
N ARG A 7 -5.73 7.74 -8.52
CA ARG A 7 -4.49 7.53 -7.80
C ARG A 7 -4.75 6.65 -6.58
N ILE A 8 -4.08 5.52 -6.52
CA ILE A 8 -4.24 4.55 -5.46
C ILE A 8 -2.96 4.48 -4.67
N LYS A 9 -3.07 4.67 -3.37
CA LYS A 9 -1.95 4.50 -2.45
C LYS A 9 -2.19 3.26 -1.62
N LEU A 10 -1.22 2.38 -1.59
CA LEU A 10 -1.23 1.19 -0.75
C LEU A 10 -0.22 1.36 0.37
N LYS A 11 -0.60 0.92 1.55
CA LYS A 11 0.21 1.11 2.74
C LYS A 11 0.06 -0.11 3.63
N GLY A 12 1.15 -0.60 4.15
CA GLY A 12 1.13 -1.75 5.04
C GLY A 12 2.51 -2.10 5.55
N PHE A 13 2.55 -3.04 6.47
CA PHE A 13 3.80 -3.42 7.12
C PHE A 13 4.50 -4.59 6.44
N ASP A 14 3.78 -5.36 5.64
CA ASP A 14 4.37 -6.50 4.93
C ASP A 14 4.48 -6.17 3.45
N TYR A 15 5.72 -6.04 2.97
CA TYR A 15 5.95 -5.67 1.58
C TYR A 15 5.41 -6.71 0.58
N ARG A 16 5.41 -7.98 0.97
CA ARG A 16 4.93 -9.04 0.07
C ARG A 16 3.44 -8.92 -0.18
N VAL A 17 2.70 -8.66 0.88
CA VAL A 17 1.24 -8.49 0.78
C VAL A 17 0.91 -7.25 -0.04
N ILE A 18 1.67 -6.17 0.16
CA ILE A 18 1.46 -4.94 -0.60
C ILE A 18 1.76 -5.14 -2.07
N ASP A 19 2.85 -5.81 -2.40
CA ASP A 19 3.22 -6.07 -3.79
C ASP A 19 2.20 -6.96 -4.48
N GLN A 20 1.68 -7.96 -3.78
CA GLN A 20 0.63 -8.81 -4.29
C GLN A 20 -0.64 -8.01 -4.57
N SER A 21 -1.03 -7.16 -3.62
CA SER A 21 -2.20 -6.31 -3.77
C SER A 21 -2.03 -5.33 -4.93
N ALA A 22 -0.84 -4.74 -5.08
CA ALA A 22 -0.54 -3.86 -6.20
C ALA A 22 -0.67 -4.60 -7.52
N GLY A 23 -0.16 -5.83 -7.60
CA GLY A 23 -0.28 -6.66 -8.79
C GLY A 23 -1.73 -6.94 -9.15
N ASP A 24 -2.56 -7.24 -8.15
CA ASP A 24 -3.98 -7.49 -8.37
C ASP A 24 -4.70 -6.26 -8.91
N ILE A 25 -4.38 -5.09 -8.39
CA ILE A 25 -4.97 -3.84 -8.84
C ILE A 25 -4.55 -3.54 -10.28
N VAL A 26 -3.26 -3.70 -10.59
CA VAL A 26 -2.75 -3.46 -11.93
C VAL A 26 -3.41 -4.39 -12.93
N GLU A 27 -3.52 -5.66 -12.60
CA GLU A 27 -4.15 -6.65 -13.46
C GLU A 27 -5.62 -6.31 -13.72
N THR A 28 -6.34 -5.94 -12.66
CA THR A 28 -7.75 -5.56 -12.78
C THR A 28 -7.91 -4.35 -13.70
N ALA A 29 -7.07 -3.34 -13.52
CA ALA A 29 -7.14 -2.13 -14.32
C ALA A 29 -6.86 -2.43 -15.79
N LYS A 30 -5.84 -3.22 -16.08
CA LYS A 30 -5.50 -3.59 -17.45
C LYS A 30 -6.59 -4.43 -18.10
N ARG A 31 -7.19 -5.33 -17.35
CA ARG A 31 -8.27 -6.18 -17.86
C ARG A 31 -9.48 -5.35 -18.27
N THR A 32 -9.72 -4.24 -17.60
CA THR A 32 -10.85 -3.36 -17.90
C THR A 32 -10.52 -2.29 -18.92
N GLY A 33 -9.34 -2.31 -19.50
CA GLY A 33 -8.96 -1.41 -20.57
C GLY A 33 -8.31 -0.10 -20.15
N ALA A 34 -8.04 0.09 -18.87
CA ALA A 34 -7.38 1.29 -18.40
C ALA A 34 -5.85 1.17 -18.54
N ARG A 35 -5.19 2.31 -18.61
CA ARG A 35 -3.74 2.37 -18.57
C ARG A 35 -3.28 2.45 -17.12
N VAL A 36 -2.15 1.83 -16.85
CA VAL A 36 -1.59 1.85 -15.51
C VAL A 36 -0.17 2.39 -15.57
N ALA A 37 0.08 3.45 -14.81
CA ALA A 37 1.43 3.86 -14.51
C ALA A 37 1.84 3.03 -13.30
N GLY A 38 2.72 2.10 -13.49
CA GLY A 38 3.03 0.93 -12.73
C GLY A 38 3.15 1.11 -11.28
N PRO A 39 3.26 0.14 -10.40
CA PRO A 39 3.43 0.47 -8.99
C PRO A 39 4.77 1.16 -8.78
N VAL A 40 4.72 2.33 -8.15
CA VAL A 40 5.93 3.07 -7.80
C VAL A 40 6.14 2.93 -6.30
N PRO A 41 7.29 2.40 -5.87
CA PRO A 41 7.57 2.35 -4.45
C PRO A 41 7.83 3.76 -3.92
N LEU A 42 7.13 4.11 -2.87
CA LEU A 42 7.38 5.35 -2.16
C LEU A 42 8.37 5.09 -1.03
N PRO A 43 9.00 6.13 -0.49
CA PRO A 43 9.93 5.93 0.62
C PRO A 43 9.29 5.18 1.77
N THR A 44 10.00 4.20 2.29
CA THR A 44 9.54 3.40 3.42
C THR A 44 9.65 4.21 4.71
N GLY A 45 8.55 4.34 5.43
CA GLY A 45 8.57 4.95 6.74
C GLY A 45 9.08 3.96 7.77
N ILE A 46 10.00 4.39 8.61
CA ILE A 46 10.56 3.55 9.65
C ILE A 46 10.29 4.21 10.99
N GLU A 47 9.62 3.47 11.86
CA GLU A 47 9.42 3.90 13.23
C GLU A 47 10.25 3.02 14.14
N ARG A 48 11.00 3.64 15.00
CA ARG A 48 11.82 2.92 15.98
C ARG A 48 11.51 3.43 17.37
N TRP A 49 11.38 2.50 18.29
CA TRP A 49 11.24 2.88 19.69
C TRP A 49 11.90 1.84 20.57
N THR A 50 12.30 2.31 21.74
CA THR A 50 12.94 1.46 22.72
C THR A 50 12.00 1.28 23.88
N VAL A 51 11.75 0.03 24.27
CA VAL A 51 10.94 -0.27 25.43
C VAL A 51 11.87 -0.69 26.54
N ASN A 52 11.77 0.02 27.65
CA ASN A 52 12.52 -0.31 28.84
C ASN A 52 11.61 -1.11 29.77
N ARG A 53 11.89 -2.40 29.93
CA ARG A 53 11.00 -3.29 30.66
C ARG A 53 11.18 -3.24 32.16
N SER A 54 12.31 -2.77 32.63
CA SER A 54 12.54 -2.67 34.04
C SER A 54 13.56 -1.59 34.32
N PRO A 55 13.28 -0.71 35.29
CA PRO A 55 14.21 0.36 35.61
C PRO A 55 15.49 -0.11 36.28
N HIS A 56 15.50 -1.34 36.74
CA HIS A 56 16.68 -1.83 37.42
C HIS A 56 17.58 -2.66 36.55
N VAL A 57 17.54 -2.43 35.36
CA VAL A 57 17.95 -3.35 34.56
C VAL A 57 19.18 -3.30 34.00
N ASP A 58 19.56 -4.43 33.82
CA ASP A 58 20.66 -4.62 32.94
C ASP A 58 20.22 -4.31 31.50
N LYS A 59 21.19 -4.16 30.64
CA LYS A 59 20.93 -3.74 29.25
C LYS A 59 20.07 -4.71 28.44
N LYS A 60 19.89 -5.92 28.94
CA LYS A 60 19.11 -6.94 28.26
C LYS A 60 17.62 -6.69 28.29
N SER A 61 17.16 -5.82 29.16
CA SER A 61 15.75 -5.54 29.23
C SER A 61 15.34 -4.36 28.36
N MET A 62 16.24 -3.78 27.62
CA MET A 62 15.92 -2.77 26.64
C MET A 62 15.70 -3.44 25.30
N ASP A 63 14.45 -3.43 24.85
CA ASP A 63 14.12 -3.94 23.53
C ASP A 63 13.89 -2.78 22.58
N GLN A 64 14.53 -2.87 21.44
CA GLN A 64 14.29 -1.93 20.36
C GLN A 64 13.32 -2.56 19.39
N PHE A 65 12.27 -1.83 19.08
CA PHE A 65 11.29 -2.23 18.09
C PHE A 65 11.43 -1.34 16.89
N GLU A 66 11.31 -1.95 15.73
CA GLU A 66 11.35 -1.22 14.46
C GLU A 66 10.15 -1.68 13.64
N GLN A 67 9.39 -0.72 13.17
CA GLN A 67 8.25 -0.99 12.33
C GLN A 67 8.43 -0.24 11.01
N ARG A 68 8.35 -0.97 9.92
CA ARG A 68 8.49 -0.39 8.59
C ARG A 68 7.15 -0.37 7.89
N THR A 69 6.79 0.81 7.41
CA THR A 69 5.59 0.99 6.62
C THR A 69 5.97 1.11 5.17
N HIS A 70 5.57 0.12 4.39
CA HIS A 70 5.81 0.12 2.95
C HIS A 70 4.66 0.80 2.25
N LYS A 71 4.98 1.57 1.21
CA LYS A 71 3.99 2.32 0.45
C LYS A 71 4.19 2.09 -1.03
N ARG A 72 3.09 1.99 -1.76
CA ARG A 72 3.10 1.87 -3.21
C ARG A 72 2.10 2.84 -3.79
N LEU A 73 2.44 3.42 -4.92
CA LEU A 73 1.57 4.36 -5.63
C LEU A 73 1.24 3.79 -7.00
N ILE A 74 -0.04 3.73 -7.32
CA ILE A 74 -0.50 3.27 -8.63
C ILE A 74 -1.40 4.35 -9.21
N ASP A 75 -1.09 4.78 -10.44
CA ASP A 75 -1.94 5.69 -11.18
C ASP A 75 -2.66 4.93 -12.28
N ILE A 76 -3.97 5.01 -12.29
CA ILE A 76 -4.81 4.42 -13.33
C ILE A 76 -5.32 5.57 -14.21
N ILE A 77 -4.96 5.52 -15.48
CA ILE A 77 -5.25 6.57 -16.43
C ILE A 77 -6.36 6.10 -17.37
N GLY A 78 -7.38 6.95 -17.54
CA GLY A 78 -8.51 6.62 -18.40
C GLY A 78 -9.36 5.47 -17.88
N PRO A 79 -9.71 5.46 -16.57
CA PRO A 79 -10.53 4.38 -16.07
C PRO A 79 -11.92 4.41 -16.66
N THR A 80 -12.49 3.23 -16.87
CA THR A 80 -13.89 3.10 -17.28
C THR A 80 -14.75 2.86 -16.06
N ALA A 81 -16.08 2.92 -16.23
CA ALA A 81 -16.99 2.56 -15.15
C ALA A 81 -16.74 1.14 -14.68
N GLN A 82 -16.39 0.24 -15.60
CA GLN A 82 -16.05 -1.13 -15.26
C GLN A 82 -14.79 -1.20 -14.40
N THR A 83 -13.80 -0.37 -14.69
CA THR A 83 -12.57 -0.33 -13.87
C THR A 83 -12.92 0.04 -12.43
N VAL A 84 -13.73 1.06 -12.24
CA VAL A 84 -14.13 1.49 -10.89
C VAL A 84 -14.88 0.39 -10.17
N ASP A 85 -15.83 -0.26 -10.86
CA ASP A 85 -16.63 -1.34 -10.26
C ASP A 85 -15.76 -2.52 -9.85
N GLU A 86 -14.83 -2.92 -10.73
CA GLU A 86 -13.95 -4.04 -10.43
C GLU A 86 -13.01 -3.73 -9.27
N LEU A 87 -12.54 -2.49 -9.17
CA LEU A 87 -11.69 -2.09 -8.05
C LEU A 87 -12.44 -2.13 -6.73
N LYS A 88 -13.72 -1.76 -6.74
CA LYS A 88 -14.55 -1.83 -5.54
C LYS A 88 -14.80 -3.26 -5.09
N LYS A 89 -14.79 -4.20 -6.01
CA LYS A 89 -15.02 -5.61 -5.71
C LYS A 89 -13.77 -6.35 -5.27
N LEU A 90 -12.60 -5.73 -5.42
CA LEU A 90 -11.37 -6.39 -5.03
C LEU A 90 -11.32 -6.57 -3.53
N ASN A 91 -11.07 -7.83 -3.13
CA ASN A 91 -10.81 -8.14 -1.75
C ASN A 91 -9.31 -8.12 -1.53
N LEU A 92 -8.86 -7.18 -0.73
CA LEU A 92 -7.46 -7.10 -0.40
C LEU A 92 -7.20 -7.73 0.95
N PRO A 93 -5.99 -8.28 1.15
CA PRO A 93 -5.66 -8.90 2.42
C PRO A 93 -5.76 -7.93 3.59
N ALA A 94 -6.04 -8.45 4.75
CA ALA A 94 -5.97 -7.65 5.98
C ALA A 94 -4.54 -7.11 6.15
N GLY A 95 -4.43 -5.92 6.69
CA GLY A 95 -3.14 -5.28 6.90
C GLY A 95 -2.70 -4.38 5.77
N VAL A 96 -3.50 -4.27 4.70
CA VAL A 96 -3.23 -3.32 3.62
C VAL A 96 -4.25 -2.20 3.69
N ASP A 97 -3.73 -0.98 3.82
CA ASP A 97 -4.55 0.21 3.77
C ASP A 97 -4.58 0.74 2.35
N ILE A 98 -5.77 1.05 1.86
CA ILE A 98 -5.94 1.61 0.54
C ILE A 98 -6.52 3.00 0.64
N SER A 99 -5.92 3.93 -0.08
CA SER A 99 -6.47 5.26 -0.28
C SER A 99 -6.66 5.49 -1.77
N ILE A 100 -7.87 5.78 -2.17
CA ILE A 100 -8.21 6.00 -3.58
C ILE A 100 -8.64 7.46 -3.75
N ASN A 101 -7.91 8.16 -4.60
CA ASN A 101 -8.23 9.54 -4.96
C ASN A 101 -8.63 9.59 -6.44
N VAL A 102 -9.77 10.18 -6.67
CA VAL A 102 -10.30 10.34 -8.03
C VAL A 102 -10.11 11.75 -8.52
#